data_2f7c378c63eee774162920c7a872008a
#
_entry.id   2f7c378c63eee774162920c7a872008a
#
_cell.length_a   1.000
_cell.length_b   1.000
_cell.length_c   1.000
_cell.angle_alpha   90.00
_cell.angle_beta   90.00
_cell.angle_gamma   90.00
#
_symmetry.space_group_name_H-M   'P 1'
#
loop_
_entity.id
_entity.type
_entity.pdbx_description
1 polymer ?
#
loop_
_entity_poly.entity_id
_entity_poly.type
_entity_poly.pdbx_seq_one_letter_code
_entity_poly.pdbx_strand_id
1 'polypeptide(L)'
;MRGEKMTNTEKMDAIVINAYGDENQLTEQQIDIPSIKNNDLLVKVQSIGVNPIDWKTRMGLRQSRYPFDFPIVLGQEMAGTVVKVGKEVSGFKVNDEVIGYGTPSNRGTYAQYYAINADQTAHKPENLSFEEAAGLGLAGTTAWEAIFDAGQLKADQTVLILAGSGGVGLMAIQLAKNVGAHVVTTTSSKNADYVKSLGADEVIDYNKDDFSTRLSNIDLVFDTLGGDNQKAAFKVVKPGGRLISIVETTDQAKALGNQYGVYFDKINAHPDKKIMAKLADMFGSGKLVVRVAENLPFTVENVRKMHLESESGHVVGKLVLNIN
;
A
#
# COMPACT_ATOMS: atom_id res chain seq x y z
N MET A 1 -22.80 -16.76 44.36
CA MET A 1 -22.47 -15.49 43.70
C MET A 1 -21.01 -15.58 43.27
N ARG A 2 -20.79 -15.87 41.98
CA ARG A 2 -19.44 -15.83 41.39
C ARG A 2 -19.21 -14.37 40.92
N GLY A 3 -18.28 -13.68 41.58
CA GLY A 3 -17.88 -12.34 41.22
C GLY A 3 -17.26 -12.37 39.82
N GLU A 4 -17.89 -11.70 38.90
CA GLU A 4 -17.27 -11.30 37.64
C GLU A 4 -16.04 -10.41 37.97
N LYS A 5 -14.85 -10.93 37.75
CA LYS A 5 -13.65 -10.08 37.68
C LYS A 5 -13.84 -9.17 36.45
N MET A 6 -14.26 -7.95 36.69
CA MET A 6 -14.10 -6.89 35.71
C MET A 6 -12.59 -6.77 35.46
N THR A 7 -12.11 -7.34 34.34
CA THR A 7 -10.79 -7.06 33.83
C THR A 7 -10.84 -5.61 33.35
N ASN A 8 -10.20 -4.72 34.11
CA ASN A 8 -10.01 -3.32 33.71
C ASN A 8 -9.04 -3.32 32.51
N THR A 9 -9.59 -3.47 31.30
CA THR A 9 -8.80 -3.40 30.07
C THR A 9 -8.41 -1.95 29.85
N GLU A 10 -7.12 -1.69 29.66
CA GLU A 10 -6.63 -0.36 29.32
C GLU A 10 -7.26 0.10 28.00
N LYS A 11 -7.63 1.38 27.92
CA LYS A 11 -8.26 1.97 26.76
C LYS A 11 -7.24 2.73 25.91
N MET A 12 -7.56 2.88 24.64
CA MET A 12 -6.80 3.68 23.68
C MET A 12 -7.72 4.50 22.78
N ASP A 13 -7.22 5.59 22.25
CA ASP A 13 -7.90 6.38 21.23
C ASP A 13 -7.79 5.69 19.87
N ALA A 14 -8.90 5.64 19.14
CA ALA A 14 -8.99 5.14 17.79
C ALA A 14 -10.00 5.93 16.97
N ILE A 15 -9.79 5.99 15.65
CA ILE A 15 -10.77 6.50 14.71
C ILE A 15 -11.45 5.31 14.04
N VAL A 16 -12.76 5.26 14.20
CA VAL A 16 -13.60 4.11 13.80
C VAL A 16 -14.72 4.55 12.87
N ILE A 17 -15.31 3.59 12.18
CA ILE A 17 -16.62 3.72 11.55
C ILE A 17 -17.62 2.78 12.23
N ASN A 18 -18.87 3.24 12.41
CA ASN A 18 -19.97 2.45 12.98
C ASN A 18 -20.99 2.03 11.89
N ALA A 19 -20.81 2.52 10.68
CA ALA A 19 -21.55 2.14 9.48
C ALA A 19 -20.69 2.44 8.25
N TYR A 20 -20.98 1.79 7.14
CA TYR A 20 -20.39 2.17 5.85
C TYR A 20 -20.97 3.49 5.37
N GLY A 21 -20.16 4.29 4.65
CA GLY A 21 -20.61 5.57 4.08
C GLY A 21 -19.46 6.51 3.71
N ASP A 22 -19.78 7.80 3.65
CA ASP A 22 -18.85 8.86 3.35
C ASP A 22 -17.88 9.13 4.52
N GLU A 23 -17.02 10.14 4.39
CA GLU A 23 -16.01 10.50 5.39
C GLU A 23 -16.59 10.93 6.74
N ASN A 24 -17.88 11.29 6.80
CA ASN A 24 -18.55 11.68 8.03
C ASN A 24 -18.80 10.48 8.98
N GLN A 25 -18.69 9.24 8.48
CA GLN A 25 -18.75 8.04 9.31
C GLN A 25 -17.53 7.89 10.23
N LEU A 26 -16.41 8.57 9.94
CA LEU A 26 -15.22 8.54 10.78
C LEU A 26 -15.46 9.30 12.10
N THR A 27 -15.29 8.59 13.22
CA THR A 27 -15.51 9.12 14.57
C THR A 27 -14.42 8.65 15.53
N GLU A 28 -14.04 9.48 16.48
CA GLU A 28 -13.11 9.12 17.54
C GLU A 28 -13.83 8.32 18.63
N GLN A 29 -13.22 7.24 19.11
CA GLN A 29 -13.74 6.40 20.19
C GLN A 29 -12.61 5.86 21.08
N GLN A 30 -12.94 5.69 22.36
CA GLN A 30 -12.12 4.93 23.31
C GLN A 30 -12.46 3.43 23.20
N ILE A 31 -11.49 2.64 22.75
CA ILE A 31 -11.62 1.20 22.59
C ILE A 31 -10.60 0.45 23.44
N ASP A 32 -10.78 -0.83 23.65
CA ASP A 32 -9.81 -1.64 24.38
C ASP A 32 -8.50 -1.79 23.59
N ILE A 33 -7.36 -1.66 24.29
CA ILE A 33 -6.05 -2.03 23.73
C ILE A 33 -6.12 -3.52 23.36
N PRO A 34 -5.75 -3.90 22.13
CA PRO A 34 -5.90 -5.28 21.68
C PRO A 34 -4.98 -6.24 22.46
N SER A 35 -5.52 -7.40 22.84
CA SER A 35 -4.69 -8.51 23.30
C SER A 35 -3.93 -9.11 22.12
N ILE A 36 -2.71 -9.58 22.36
CA ILE A 36 -1.88 -10.25 21.34
C ILE A 36 -1.94 -11.76 21.46
N LYS A 37 -1.83 -12.44 20.33
CA LYS A 37 -1.63 -13.89 20.25
C LYS A 37 -0.15 -14.25 20.45
N ASN A 38 0.15 -15.54 20.49
CA ASN A 38 1.52 -16.01 20.69
C ASN A 38 2.51 -15.51 19.62
N ASN A 39 2.05 -15.32 18.38
CA ASN A 39 2.90 -14.90 17.24
C ASN A 39 2.76 -13.41 16.90
N ASP A 40 2.13 -12.61 17.77
CA ASP A 40 1.87 -11.21 17.51
C ASP A 40 2.83 -10.29 18.28
N LEU A 41 2.99 -9.10 17.76
CA LEU A 41 3.56 -7.94 18.42
C LEU A 41 2.42 -6.98 18.79
N LEU A 42 2.52 -6.32 19.95
CA LEU A 42 1.77 -5.09 20.22
C LEU A 42 2.68 -3.92 19.93
N VAL A 43 2.27 -3.08 19.01
CA VAL A 43 3.04 -1.92 18.57
C VAL A 43 2.33 -0.65 19.03
N LYS A 44 3.06 0.25 19.71
CA LYS A 44 2.64 1.64 19.87
C LYS A 44 2.87 2.34 18.55
N VAL A 45 1.80 2.76 17.90
CA VAL A 45 1.84 3.38 16.56
C VAL A 45 2.35 4.81 16.68
N GLN A 46 3.32 5.19 15.87
CA GLN A 46 3.80 6.56 15.72
C GLN A 46 3.32 7.19 14.41
N SER A 47 3.31 6.42 13.32
CA SER A 47 2.85 6.92 12.03
C SER A 47 2.03 5.86 11.31
N ILE A 48 1.04 6.32 10.55
CA ILE A 48 0.07 5.49 9.82
C ILE A 48 0.10 5.91 8.35
N GLY A 49 0.26 4.95 7.45
CA GLY A 49 0.08 5.21 6.02
C GLY A 49 -1.40 5.12 5.62
N VAL A 50 -1.88 6.14 4.92
CA VAL A 50 -3.23 6.18 4.36
C VAL A 50 -3.23 5.66 2.93
N ASN A 51 -4.17 4.78 2.61
CA ASN A 51 -4.24 4.09 1.32
C ASN A 51 -5.65 4.11 0.71
N PRO A 52 -5.77 3.98 -0.62
CA PRO A 52 -7.08 3.88 -1.27
C PRO A 52 -7.96 2.74 -0.73
N ILE A 53 -7.35 1.69 -0.19
CA ILE A 53 -8.06 0.57 0.40
C ILE A 53 -8.86 0.97 1.65
N ASP A 54 -8.41 2.00 2.39
CA ASP A 54 -9.01 2.44 3.64
C ASP A 54 -10.36 3.12 3.36
N TRP A 55 -10.41 4.10 2.44
CA TRP A 55 -11.67 4.74 2.08
C TRP A 55 -12.62 3.80 1.32
N LYS A 56 -12.07 2.87 0.49
CA LYS A 56 -12.90 1.83 -0.15
C LYS A 56 -13.54 0.91 0.87
N THR A 57 -12.85 0.59 1.97
CA THR A 57 -13.42 -0.17 3.10
C THR A 57 -14.46 0.66 3.83
N ARG A 58 -14.19 1.95 4.12
CA ARG A 58 -15.14 2.87 4.74
C ARG A 58 -16.46 2.97 3.95
N MET A 59 -16.37 3.06 2.62
CA MET A 59 -17.53 3.12 1.73
C MET A 59 -18.28 1.78 1.58
N GLY A 60 -17.79 0.69 2.17
CA GLY A 60 -18.40 -0.64 2.04
C GLY A 60 -18.10 -1.34 0.71
N LEU A 61 -17.27 -0.79 -0.16
CA LEU A 61 -16.94 -1.39 -1.48
C LEU A 61 -16.23 -2.74 -1.38
N ARG A 62 -15.80 -3.11 -0.17
CA ARG A 62 -15.09 -4.36 0.10
C ARG A 62 -15.84 -5.30 1.04
N GLN A 63 -17.07 -4.97 1.45
CA GLN A 63 -17.83 -5.72 2.44
C GLN A 63 -18.13 -7.17 2.01
N SER A 64 -18.32 -7.42 0.72
CA SER A 64 -18.55 -8.79 0.21
C SER A 64 -17.34 -9.70 0.39
N ARG A 65 -16.12 -9.14 0.36
CA ARG A 65 -14.87 -9.88 0.55
C ARG A 65 -14.44 -9.92 2.03
N TYR A 66 -14.72 -8.86 2.77
CA TYR A 66 -14.35 -8.67 4.18
C TYR A 66 -15.57 -8.18 4.96
N PRO A 67 -16.44 -9.09 5.38
CA PRO A 67 -17.65 -8.77 6.18
C PRO A 67 -17.24 -8.53 7.64
N PHE A 68 -16.77 -7.32 7.95
CA PHE A 68 -16.36 -6.95 9.30
C PHE A 68 -17.55 -6.53 10.16
N ASP A 69 -17.49 -6.86 11.45
CA ASP A 69 -18.40 -6.34 12.46
C ASP A 69 -18.00 -4.93 12.91
N PHE A 70 -18.99 -4.08 13.11
CA PHE A 70 -18.77 -2.72 13.64
C PHE A 70 -18.56 -2.73 15.17
N PRO A 71 -17.81 -1.76 15.72
CA PRO A 71 -17.06 -0.72 15.01
C PRO A 71 -15.84 -1.25 14.27
N ILE A 72 -15.52 -0.64 13.13
CA ILE A 72 -14.33 -0.97 12.35
C ILE A 72 -13.27 0.12 12.54
N VAL A 73 -12.07 -0.25 12.99
CA VAL A 73 -10.86 0.56 12.92
C VAL A 73 -10.23 0.30 11.56
N LEU A 74 -10.08 1.35 10.74
CA LEU A 74 -9.48 1.26 9.41
C LEU A 74 -7.94 1.24 9.47
N GLY A 75 -7.31 1.18 8.30
CA GLY A 75 -5.86 1.21 8.14
C GLY A 75 -5.21 -0.17 8.18
N GLN A 76 -4.13 -0.33 7.41
CA GLN A 76 -3.42 -1.61 7.28
C GLN A 76 -1.91 -1.48 7.42
N GLU A 77 -1.33 -0.28 7.33
CA GLU A 77 0.11 -0.09 7.46
C GLU A 77 0.46 0.97 8.50
N MET A 78 1.57 0.77 9.18
CA MET A 78 2.06 1.67 10.20
C MET A 78 3.57 1.56 10.39
N ALA A 79 4.14 2.53 11.09
CA ALA A 79 5.43 2.42 11.75
C ALA A 79 5.28 2.77 13.23
N GLY A 80 6.03 2.08 14.08
CA GLY A 80 5.90 2.26 15.51
C GLY A 80 6.91 1.49 16.33
N THR A 81 6.73 1.49 17.64
CA THR A 81 7.62 0.82 18.60
C THR A 81 6.92 -0.37 19.27
N VAL A 82 7.59 -1.50 19.31
CA VAL A 82 7.11 -2.72 19.98
C VAL A 82 7.03 -2.49 21.48
N VAL A 83 5.83 -2.69 22.07
CA VAL A 83 5.61 -2.58 23.52
C VAL A 83 5.34 -3.94 24.18
N LYS A 84 4.96 -4.96 23.40
CA LYS A 84 4.77 -6.32 23.89
C LYS A 84 5.07 -7.34 22.79
N VAL A 85 5.62 -8.48 23.18
CA VAL A 85 5.99 -9.55 22.25
C VAL A 85 5.30 -10.85 22.64
N GLY A 86 4.71 -11.53 21.68
CA GLY A 86 4.06 -12.83 21.87
C GLY A 86 5.10 -13.94 22.17
N LYS A 87 4.66 -14.98 22.85
CA LYS A 87 5.55 -16.02 23.41
C LYS A 87 6.32 -16.83 22.36
N GLU A 88 5.78 -16.92 21.12
CA GLU A 88 6.36 -17.69 20.01
C GLU A 88 7.09 -16.79 19.00
N VAL A 89 7.12 -15.48 19.24
CA VAL A 89 7.82 -14.55 18.37
C VAL A 89 9.33 -14.65 18.59
N SER A 90 10.07 -14.73 17.50
CA SER A 90 11.53 -14.62 17.48
C SER A 90 11.98 -13.46 16.60
N GLY A 91 13.14 -12.87 16.93
CA GLY A 91 13.74 -11.79 16.14
C GLY A 91 13.20 -10.39 16.45
N PHE A 92 12.27 -10.24 17.40
CA PHE A 92 11.78 -8.94 17.89
C PHE A 92 11.82 -8.90 19.42
N LYS A 93 12.00 -7.70 19.96
CA LYS A 93 11.95 -7.41 21.40
C LYS A 93 11.23 -6.09 21.66
N VAL A 94 10.87 -5.86 22.91
CA VAL A 94 10.32 -4.56 23.36
C VAL A 94 11.33 -3.45 23.05
N ASN A 95 10.82 -2.30 22.59
CA ASN A 95 11.52 -1.11 22.10
C ASN A 95 12.15 -1.25 20.70
N ASP A 96 11.93 -2.33 19.98
CA ASP A 96 12.29 -2.37 18.56
C ASP A 96 11.37 -1.43 17.78
N GLU A 97 11.95 -0.64 16.88
CA GLU A 97 11.22 0.15 15.91
C GLU A 97 10.89 -0.70 14.69
N VAL A 98 9.63 -0.68 14.27
CA VAL A 98 9.12 -1.61 13.26
C VAL A 98 8.24 -0.92 12.23
N ILE A 99 8.21 -1.53 11.05
CA ILE A 99 7.28 -1.27 9.96
C ILE A 99 6.30 -2.45 9.91
N GLY A 100 5.01 -2.20 9.83
CA GLY A 100 4.01 -3.25 9.72
C GLY A 100 3.04 -3.01 8.56
N TYR A 101 2.72 -4.10 7.85
CA TYR A 101 1.62 -4.16 6.89
C TYR A 101 0.77 -5.36 7.24
N GLY A 102 -0.40 -5.11 7.85
CA GLY A 102 -1.27 -6.15 8.36
C GLY A 102 -2.35 -6.60 7.36
N THR A 103 -2.84 -7.82 7.55
CA THR A 103 -4.02 -8.31 6.81
C THR A 103 -5.26 -7.51 7.19
N PRO A 104 -6.22 -7.33 6.26
CA PRO A 104 -7.48 -6.67 6.56
C PRO A 104 -8.19 -7.28 7.76
N SER A 105 -8.58 -6.44 8.70
CA SER A 105 -9.34 -6.82 9.90
C SER A 105 -10.24 -5.66 10.32
N ASN A 106 -11.11 -5.88 11.30
CA ASN A 106 -11.88 -4.79 11.93
C ASN A 106 -11.09 -4.06 13.03
N ARG A 107 -9.81 -4.37 13.21
CA ARG A 107 -8.87 -3.77 14.16
C ARG A 107 -7.64 -3.29 13.39
N GLY A 108 -7.77 -2.21 12.64
CA GLY A 108 -6.70 -1.64 11.81
C GLY A 108 -5.78 -0.69 12.57
N THR A 109 -5.00 0.05 11.79
CA THR A 109 -3.91 0.91 12.30
C THR A 109 -4.35 2.31 12.72
N TYR A 110 -5.61 2.72 12.49
CA TYR A 110 -6.12 4.02 12.93
C TYR A 110 -6.40 4.04 14.44
N ALA A 111 -5.38 3.71 15.23
CA ALA A 111 -5.42 3.61 16.68
C ALA A 111 -4.03 3.77 17.28
N GLN A 112 -3.96 4.13 18.58
CA GLN A 112 -2.69 4.31 19.28
C GLN A 112 -1.86 3.01 19.41
N TYR A 113 -2.52 1.86 19.44
CA TYR A 113 -1.85 0.55 19.50
C TYR A 113 -2.44 -0.39 18.45
N TYR A 114 -1.56 -1.19 17.86
CA TYR A 114 -1.92 -2.18 16.86
C TYR A 114 -1.31 -3.53 17.19
N ALA A 115 -2.13 -4.58 17.19
CA ALA A 115 -1.68 -5.96 17.31
C ALA A 115 -1.46 -6.53 15.92
N ILE A 116 -0.24 -6.92 15.60
CA ILE A 116 0.15 -7.41 14.28
C ILE A 116 0.96 -8.70 14.40
N ASN A 117 0.75 -9.64 13.48
CA ASN A 117 1.58 -10.84 13.41
C ASN A 117 3.03 -10.47 13.05
N ALA A 118 3.99 -11.07 13.74
CA ALA A 118 5.42 -10.80 13.52
C ALA A 118 5.88 -11.10 12.08
N ASP A 119 5.21 -12.02 11.37
CA ASP A 119 5.50 -12.30 9.96
C ASP A 119 4.94 -11.25 8.98
N GLN A 120 4.26 -10.24 9.48
CA GLN A 120 3.76 -9.08 8.74
C GLN A 120 4.53 -7.80 9.08
N THR A 121 5.72 -7.96 9.67
CA THR A 121 6.49 -6.88 10.28
C THR A 121 7.98 -7.00 9.88
N ALA A 122 8.65 -5.86 9.73
CA ALA A 122 10.10 -5.78 9.59
C ALA A 122 10.65 -4.71 10.53
N HIS A 123 11.95 -4.80 10.88
CA HIS A 123 12.63 -3.71 11.58
C HIS A 123 12.66 -2.46 10.71
N LYS A 124 12.39 -1.32 11.31
CA LYS A 124 12.53 -0.02 10.66
C LYS A 124 14.02 0.30 10.50
N PRO A 125 14.50 0.63 9.28
CA PRO A 125 15.86 1.14 9.12
C PRO A 125 16.10 2.41 9.95
N GLU A 126 17.27 2.53 10.56
CA GLU A 126 17.61 3.66 11.44
C GLU A 126 17.58 5.02 10.73
N ASN A 127 17.88 5.03 9.43
CA ASN A 127 17.92 6.23 8.60
C ASN A 127 16.55 6.65 8.06
N LEU A 128 15.47 5.90 8.33
CA LEU A 128 14.11 6.32 7.99
C LEU A 128 13.41 6.96 9.19
N SER A 129 12.66 8.01 8.92
CA SER A 129 11.67 8.51 9.87
C SER A 129 10.49 7.55 10.00
N PHE A 130 9.67 7.69 11.05
CA PHE A 130 8.44 6.88 11.17
C PHE A 130 7.44 7.18 10.05
N GLU A 131 7.40 8.43 9.57
CA GLU A 131 6.54 8.86 8.48
C GLU A 131 6.90 8.18 7.16
N GLU A 132 8.18 8.15 6.81
CA GLU A 132 8.66 7.45 5.62
C GLU A 132 8.40 5.94 5.74
N ALA A 133 8.71 5.39 6.90
CA ALA A 133 8.53 3.96 7.18
C ALA A 133 7.05 3.54 7.11
N ALA A 134 6.12 4.37 7.59
CA ALA A 134 4.68 4.09 7.51
C ALA A 134 4.13 4.07 6.08
N GLY A 135 4.81 4.72 5.13
CA GLY A 135 4.41 4.71 3.71
C GLY A 135 4.96 3.55 2.89
N LEU A 136 5.72 2.64 3.50
CA LEU A 136 6.48 1.60 2.81
C LEU A 136 5.70 0.30 2.58
N GLY A 137 5.01 -0.18 3.61
CA GLY A 137 4.60 -1.57 3.71
C GLY A 137 3.67 -2.01 2.58
N LEU A 138 2.51 -1.38 2.49
CA LEU A 138 1.48 -1.74 1.51
C LEU A 138 1.91 -1.39 0.09
N ALA A 139 2.37 -0.16 -0.14
CA ALA A 139 2.74 0.30 -1.47
C ALA A 139 3.96 -0.46 -2.02
N GLY A 140 4.99 -0.67 -1.19
CA GLY A 140 6.19 -1.41 -1.56
C GLY A 140 5.91 -2.87 -1.85
N THR A 141 5.15 -3.56 -0.99
CA THR A 141 4.77 -4.97 -1.21
C THR A 141 3.92 -5.12 -2.47
N THR A 142 2.95 -4.21 -2.70
CA THR A 142 2.14 -4.22 -3.92
C THR A 142 3.01 -4.06 -5.17
N ALA A 143 3.94 -3.12 -5.16
CA ALA A 143 4.85 -2.92 -6.28
C ALA A 143 5.78 -4.12 -6.47
N TRP A 144 6.30 -4.71 -5.39
CA TRP A 144 7.13 -5.91 -5.44
C TRP A 144 6.42 -7.09 -6.11
N GLU A 145 5.23 -7.44 -5.62
CA GLU A 145 4.44 -8.54 -6.18
C GLU A 145 4.09 -8.28 -7.66
N ALA A 146 3.73 -7.03 -8.01
CA ALA A 146 3.39 -6.69 -9.39
C ALA A 146 4.59 -6.78 -10.34
N ILE A 147 5.76 -6.34 -9.91
CA ILE A 147 6.96 -6.28 -10.77
C ILE A 147 7.66 -7.64 -10.84
N PHE A 148 7.83 -8.32 -9.71
CA PHE A 148 8.66 -9.52 -9.64
C PHE A 148 7.86 -10.82 -9.58
N ASP A 149 6.91 -10.96 -8.66
CA ASP A 149 6.27 -12.25 -8.43
C ASP A 149 5.27 -12.59 -9.56
N ALA A 150 4.35 -11.67 -9.86
CA ALA A 150 3.39 -11.82 -10.97
C ALA A 150 3.97 -11.33 -12.31
N GLY A 151 4.64 -10.19 -12.30
CA GLY A 151 5.20 -9.55 -13.50
C GLY A 151 6.41 -10.25 -14.08
N GLN A 152 7.22 -10.91 -13.22
CA GLN A 152 8.44 -11.63 -13.59
C GLN A 152 9.43 -10.79 -14.39
N LEU A 153 9.48 -9.47 -14.11
CA LEU A 153 10.35 -8.52 -14.82
C LEU A 153 11.82 -8.87 -14.63
N LYS A 154 12.58 -8.78 -15.70
CA LYS A 154 14.03 -9.05 -15.74
C LYS A 154 14.79 -7.84 -16.26
N ALA A 155 16.10 -7.85 -16.08
CA ALA A 155 17.00 -6.91 -16.74
C ALA A 155 16.76 -6.87 -18.26
N ASP A 156 17.02 -5.70 -18.85
CA ASP A 156 16.89 -5.44 -20.30
C ASP A 156 15.45 -5.56 -20.87
N GLN A 157 14.44 -5.83 -20.03
CA GLN A 157 13.04 -5.78 -20.43
C GLN A 157 12.47 -4.36 -20.26
N THR A 158 11.40 -4.07 -21.02
CA THR A 158 10.68 -2.80 -20.92
C THR A 158 9.40 -2.97 -20.10
N VAL A 159 9.23 -2.12 -19.11
CA VAL A 159 8.00 -2.05 -18.31
C VAL A 159 7.30 -0.71 -18.50
N LEU A 160 5.97 -0.75 -18.71
CA LEU A 160 5.10 0.42 -18.60
C LEU A 160 4.40 0.41 -17.25
N ILE A 161 4.61 1.47 -16.48
CA ILE A 161 3.95 1.67 -15.17
C ILE A 161 2.93 2.79 -15.32
N LEU A 162 1.64 2.47 -15.20
CA LEU A 162 0.58 3.46 -15.25
C LEU A 162 0.49 4.22 -13.91
N ALA A 163 0.26 5.55 -13.97
CA ALA A 163 0.23 6.46 -12.83
C ALA A 163 1.50 6.39 -11.95
N GLY A 164 2.67 6.55 -12.58
CA GLY A 164 3.98 6.42 -11.92
C GLY A 164 4.25 7.38 -10.77
N SER A 165 3.53 8.50 -10.66
CA SER A 165 3.69 9.44 -9.53
C SER A 165 2.87 9.07 -8.29
N GLY A 166 1.99 8.08 -8.35
CA GLY A 166 1.25 7.58 -7.19
C GLY A 166 2.13 6.75 -6.25
N GLY A 167 1.67 6.51 -5.02
CA GLY A 167 2.47 5.82 -4.00
C GLY A 167 3.02 4.46 -4.45
N VAL A 168 2.21 3.62 -5.08
CA VAL A 168 2.65 2.32 -5.63
C VAL A 168 3.52 2.49 -6.87
N GLY A 169 3.16 3.46 -7.75
CA GLY A 169 3.91 3.75 -8.99
C GLY A 169 5.35 4.18 -8.72
N LEU A 170 5.57 5.05 -7.74
CA LEU A 170 6.91 5.49 -7.35
C LEU A 170 7.79 4.33 -6.85
N MET A 171 7.21 3.38 -6.12
CA MET A 171 7.91 2.17 -5.69
C MET A 171 8.25 1.27 -6.88
N ALA A 172 7.27 1.06 -7.77
CA ALA A 172 7.43 0.20 -8.94
C ALA A 172 8.52 0.70 -9.89
N ILE A 173 8.61 2.03 -10.14
CA ILE A 173 9.66 2.65 -10.96
C ILE A 173 11.04 2.30 -10.40
N GLN A 174 11.25 2.53 -9.09
CA GLN A 174 12.53 2.28 -8.45
C GLN A 174 12.90 0.80 -8.44
N LEU A 175 11.95 -0.09 -8.12
CA LEU A 175 12.16 -1.54 -8.15
C LEU A 175 12.53 -2.03 -9.55
N ALA A 176 11.80 -1.59 -10.58
CA ALA A 176 12.09 -1.94 -11.97
C ALA A 176 13.45 -1.42 -12.43
N LYS A 177 13.80 -0.19 -12.03
CA LYS A 177 15.12 0.36 -12.36
C LYS A 177 16.27 -0.37 -11.67
N ASN A 178 16.07 -0.76 -10.41
CA ASN A 178 17.07 -1.51 -9.66
C ASN A 178 17.39 -2.91 -10.26
N VAL A 179 16.45 -3.51 -10.99
CA VAL A 179 16.69 -4.79 -11.71
C VAL A 179 17.33 -4.58 -13.09
N GLY A 180 17.48 -3.33 -13.55
CA GLY A 180 18.05 -3.00 -14.85
C GLY A 180 17.04 -3.00 -16.01
N ALA A 181 15.76 -2.82 -15.73
CA ALA A 181 14.73 -2.70 -16.76
C ALA A 181 14.72 -1.28 -17.39
N HIS A 182 14.20 -1.19 -18.62
CA HIS A 182 13.81 0.09 -19.22
C HIS A 182 12.41 0.48 -18.73
N VAL A 183 12.31 1.62 -18.05
CA VAL A 183 11.10 2.04 -17.34
C VAL A 183 10.40 3.17 -18.07
N VAL A 184 9.21 2.89 -18.58
CA VAL A 184 8.28 3.88 -19.13
C VAL A 184 7.15 4.10 -18.13
N THR A 185 6.72 5.34 -17.95
CA THR A 185 5.60 5.63 -17.03
C THR A 185 4.69 6.73 -17.54
N THR A 186 3.42 6.70 -17.11
CA THR A 186 2.48 7.79 -17.35
C THR A 186 2.34 8.67 -16.11
N THR A 187 2.41 9.97 -16.28
CA THR A 187 2.10 10.97 -15.23
C THR A 187 1.80 12.32 -15.86
N SER A 188 1.42 13.34 -15.09
CA SER A 188 1.31 14.71 -15.59
C SER A 188 2.68 15.37 -15.74
N SER A 189 2.82 16.36 -16.64
CA SER A 189 4.09 17.09 -16.87
C SER A 189 4.72 17.59 -15.58
N LYS A 190 3.93 18.06 -14.62
CA LYS A 190 4.42 18.61 -13.33
C LYS A 190 5.21 17.62 -12.48
N ASN A 191 5.00 16.31 -12.70
CA ASN A 191 5.67 15.26 -11.96
C ASN A 191 6.76 14.55 -12.77
N ALA A 192 6.96 14.93 -14.02
CA ALA A 192 7.87 14.25 -14.97
C ALA A 192 9.31 14.19 -14.44
N ASP A 193 9.85 15.32 -14.01
CA ASP A 193 11.23 15.40 -13.53
C ASP A 193 11.43 14.57 -12.27
N TYR A 194 10.42 14.53 -11.39
CA TYR A 194 10.51 13.73 -10.18
C TYR A 194 10.54 12.23 -10.48
N VAL A 195 9.63 11.72 -11.32
CA VAL A 195 9.64 10.27 -11.66
C VAL A 195 10.90 9.88 -12.45
N LYS A 196 11.46 10.78 -13.27
CA LYS A 196 12.77 10.57 -13.93
C LYS A 196 13.91 10.48 -12.92
N SER A 197 13.91 11.32 -11.89
CA SER A 197 14.94 11.27 -10.83
C SER A 197 14.91 9.94 -10.05
N LEU A 198 13.78 9.22 -10.06
CA LEU A 198 13.62 7.91 -9.46
C LEU A 198 13.94 6.75 -10.41
N GLY A 199 14.25 7.02 -11.66
CA GLY A 199 14.69 6.02 -12.63
C GLY A 199 13.75 5.74 -13.78
N ALA A 200 12.70 6.55 -14.01
CA ALA A 200 11.92 6.46 -15.24
C ALA A 200 12.75 6.94 -16.43
N ASP A 201 12.93 6.08 -17.43
CA ASP A 201 13.70 6.40 -18.66
C ASP A 201 12.83 7.23 -19.62
N GLU A 202 11.53 6.91 -19.73
CA GLU A 202 10.55 7.64 -20.53
C GLU A 202 9.32 8.01 -19.72
N VAL A 203 8.82 9.23 -19.91
CA VAL A 203 7.60 9.73 -19.26
C VAL A 203 6.62 10.22 -20.30
N ILE A 204 5.40 9.70 -20.26
CA ILE A 204 4.29 10.09 -21.10
C ILE A 204 3.30 10.93 -20.28
N ASP A 205 3.09 12.17 -20.70
CA ASP A 205 2.09 13.05 -20.09
C ASP A 205 0.70 12.68 -20.62
N TYR A 206 -0.09 12.03 -19.77
CA TYR A 206 -1.44 11.55 -20.12
C TYR A 206 -2.43 12.68 -20.49
N ASN A 207 -2.09 13.96 -20.21
CA ASN A 207 -2.90 15.10 -20.64
C ASN A 207 -2.64 15.52 -22.09
N LYS A 208 -1.55 15.03 -22.67
CA LYS A 208 -1.09 15.44 -24.02
C LYS A 208 -1.01 14.28 -25.00
N ASP A 209 -0.70 13.11 -24.48
CA ASP A 209 -0.34 11.95 -25.30
C ASP A 209 -1.13 10.71 -24.86
N ASP A 210 -1.59 9.94 -25.82
CA ASP A 210 -2.09 8.59 -25.62
C ASP A 210 -0.93 7.58 -25.72
N PHE A 211 -0.56 6.96 -24.62
CA PHE A 211 0.51 5.98 -24.59
C PHE A 211 0.28 4.81 -25.55
N SER A 212 -1.00 4.45 -25.82
CA SER A 212 -1.32 3.33 -26.70
C SER A 212 -1.01 3.60 -28.18
N THR A 213 -0.81 4.85 -28.56
CA THR A 213 -0.38 5.26 -29.93
C THR A 213 1.13 5.42 -30.04
N ARG A 214 1.84 5.52 -28.92
CA ARG A 214 3.29 5.77 -28.86
C ARG A 214 4.12 4.53 -28.58
N LEU A 215 3.54 3.58 -27.82
CA LEU A 215 4.25 2.41 -27.34
C LEU A 215 3.83 1.13 -28.07
N SER A 216 4.76 0.20 -28.14
CA SER A 216 4.56 -1.17 -28.61
C SER A 216 5.62 -2.09 -28.01
N ASN A 217 5.41 -3.39 -28.08
CA ASN A 217 6.38 -4.41 -27.66
C ASN A 217 6.81 -4.31 -26.17
N ILE A 218 5.91 -3.87 -25.30
CA ILE A 218 6.14 -3.80 -23.85
C ILE A 218 6.14 -5.21 -23.26
N ASP A 219 7.15 -5.55 -22.47
CA ASP A 219 7.26 -6.86 -21.79
C ASP A 219 6.27 -6.99 -20.65
N LEU A 220 6.15 -5.96 -19.82
CA LEU A 220 5.27 -5.88 -18.67
C LEU A 220 4.53 -4.55 -18.64
N VAL A 221 3.21 -4.58 -18.47
CA VAL A 221 2.45 -3.40 -18.02
C VAL A 221 2.00 -3.63 -16.59
N PHE A 222 2.29 -2.66 -15.73
CA PHE A 222 1.73 -2.58 -14.39
C PHE A 222 0.58 -1.56 -14.38
N ASP A 223 -0.64 -2.05 -14.26
CA ASP A 223 -1.87 -1.26 -14.29
C ASP A 223 -2.37 -0.96 -12.87
N THR A 224 -2.39 0.32 -12.53
CA THR A 224 -2.92 0.84 -11.27
C THR A 224 -4.21 1.64 -11.46
N LEU A 225 -4.74 1.75 -12.69
CA LEU A 225 -5.84 2.63 -13.07
C LEU A 225 -7.12 1.88 -13.44
N GLY A 226 -7.00 0.75 -14.16
CA GLY A 226 -8.15 0.02 -14.69
C GLY A 226 -8.86 0.72 -15.85
N GLY A 227 -10.11 0.33 -16.10
CA GLY A 227 -10.99 0.97 -17.07
C GLY A 227 -10.42 1.01 -18.48
N ASP A 228 -10.55 2.17 -19.14
CA ASP A 228 -10.08 2.33 -20.54
C ASP A 228 -8.55 2.33 -20.65
N ASN A 229 -7.82 2.77 -19.60
CA ASN A 229 -6.37 2.64 -19.55
C ASN A 229 -5.92 1.17 -19.60
N GLN A 230 -6.59 0.29 -18.85
CA GLN A 230 -6.30 -1.14 -18.88
C GLN A 230 -6.57 -1.74 -20.28
N LYS A 231 -7.68 -1.37 -20.91
CA LYS A 231 -8.01 -1.83 -22.29
C LYS A 231 -6.95 -1.36 -23.30
N ALA A 232 -6.52 -0.10 -23.18
CA ALA A 232 -5.47 0.46 -24.03
C ALA A 232 -4.13 -0.24 -23.81
N ALA A 233 -3.83 -0.63 -22.56
CA ALA A 233 -2.60 -1.31 -22.19
C ALA A 233 -2.42 -2.66 -22.89
N PHE A 234 -3.48 -3.44 -23.15
CA PHE A 234 -3.38 -4.69 -23.90
C PHE A 234 -2.82 -4.52 -25.32
N LYS A 235 -3.02 -3.34 -25.94
CA LYS A 235 -2.55 -3.06 -27.30
C LYS A 235 -1.03 -2.85 -27.38
N VAL A 236 -0.39 -2.46 -26.29
CA VAL A 236 1.03 -2.14 -26.24
C VAL A 236 1.90 -3.30 -25.74
N VAL A 237 1.30 -4.25 -25.01
CA VAL A 237 2.01 -5.45 -24.54
C VAL A 237 2.31 -6.36 -25.73
N LYS A 238 3.53 -6.89 -25.80
CA LYS A 238 3.91 -7.87 -26.84
C LYS A 238 3.18 -9.20 -26.61
N PRO A 239 2.94 -10.01 -27.65
CA PRO A 239 2.47 -11.39 -27.47
C PRO A 239 3.42 -12.17 -26.53
N GLY A 240 2.86 -12.89 -25.54
CA GLY A 240 3.61 -13.56 -24.47
C GLY A 240 4.09 -12.65 -23.35
N GLY A 241 3.88 -11.32 -23.44
CA GLY A 241 4.11 -10.37 -22.37
C GLY A 241 3.05 -10.44 -21.27
N ARG A 242 3.15 -9.57 -20.28
CA ARG A 242 2.29 -9.59 -19.09
C ARG A 242 1.62 -8.23 -18.85
N LEU A 243 0.36 -8.28 -18.42
CA LEU A 243 -0.37 -7.15 -17.83
C LEU A 243 -0.80 -7.54 -16.43
N ILE A 244 -0.23 -6.87 -15.43
CA ILE A 244 -0.56 -7.10 -14.02
C ILE A 244 -1.33 -5.90 -13.50
N SER A 245 -2.52 -6.13 -12.94
CA SER A 245 -3.39 -5.07 -12.41
C SER A 245 -3.60 -5.21 -10.90
N ILE A 246 -3.83 -4.09 -10.24
CA ILE A 246 -4.28 -4.02 -8.82
C ILE A 246 -5.71 -3.48 -8.71
N VAL A 247 -6.36 -3.27 -9.84
CA VAL A 247 -7.75 -2.82 -9.93
C VAL A 247 -8.67 -4.01 -10.17
N GLU A 248 -9.92 -3.81 -10.45
CA GLU A 248 -10.85 -4.92 -10.73
C GLU A 248 -10.52 -5.63 -12.05
N THR A 249 -10.68 -6.96 -12.05
CA THR A 249 -10.64 -7.74 -13.27
C THR A 249 -12.06 -7.92 -13.81
N THR A 250 -12.24 -7.72 -15.11
CA THR A 250 -13.50 -7.93 -15.81
C THR A 250 -13.36 -9.10 -16.77
N ASP A 251 -14.49 -9.73 -17.17
CA ASP A 251 -14.45 -10.76 -18.21
C ASP A 251 -13.96 -10.20 -19.55
N GLN A 252 -14.21 -8.90 -19.79
CA GLN A 252 -13.67 -8.19 -20.94
C GLN A 252 -12.14 -8.13 -20.91
N ALA A 253 -11.51 -7.84 -19.74
CA ALA A 253 -10.06 -7.83 -19.60
C ALA A 253 -9.45 -9.20 -19.87
N LYS A 254 -10.07 -10.28 -19.38
CA LYS A 254 -9.64 -11.65 -19.67
C LYS A 254 -9.73 -11.98 -21.16
N ALA A 255 -10.84 -11.58 -21.81
CA ALA A 255 -11.03 -11.76 -23.24
C ALA A 255 -9.96 -11.00 -24.05
N LEU A 256 -9.62 -9.79 -23.68
CA LEU A 256 -8.54 -9.01 -24.30
C LEU A 256 -7.18 -9.67 -24.11
N GLY A 257 -6.88 -10.21 -22.92
CA GLY A 257 -5.65 -10.99 -22.69
C GLY A 257 -5.52 -12.14 -23.68
N ASN A 258 -6.58 -12.92 -23.86
CA ASN A 258 -6.61 -14.02 -24.84
C ASN A 258 -6.47 -13.51 -26.28
N GLN A 259 -7.18 -12.44 -26.64
CA GLN A 259 -7.14 -11.85 -27.99
C GLN A 259 -5.76 -11.38 -28.40
N TYR A 260 -5.01 -10.73 -27.45
CA TYR A 260 -3.68 -10.18 -27.71
C TYR A 260 -2.55 -11.16 -27.38
N GLY A 261 -2.86 -12.36 -26.86
CA GLY A 261 -1.86 -13.34 -26.42
C GLY A 261 -1.04 -12.84 -25.22
N VAL A 262 -1.67 -12.08 -24.32
CA VAL A 262 -1.06 -11.44 -23.15
C VAL A 262 -1.48 -12.19 -21.88
N TYR A 263 -0.52 -12.54 -21.04
CA TYR A 263 -0.84 -13.02 -19.70
C TYR A 263 -1.43 -11.89 -18.87
N PHE A 264 -2.67 -12.02 -18.45
CA PHE A 264 -3.36 -11.05 -17.62
C PHE A 264 -3.66 -11.63 -16.24
N ASP A 265 -3.27 -10.91 -15.20
CA ASP A 265 -3.62 -11.25 -13.83
C ASP A 265 -3.93 -9.99 -13.00
N LYS A 266 -4.82 -10.16 -12.03
CA LYS A 266 -5.09 -9.17 -11.01
C LYS A 266 -4.55 -9.67 -9.68
N ILE A 267 -3.59 -8.96 -9.13
CA ILE A 267 -3.06 -9.26 -7.81
C ILE A 267 -3.81 -8.52 -6.69
N ASN A 268 -3.76 -9.11 -5.51
CA ASN A 268 -4.13 -8.47 -4.27
C ASN A 268 -2.95 -8.70 -3.33
N ALA A 269 -2.14 -7.68 -3.14
CA ALA A 269 -0.94 -7.79 -2.33
C ALA A 269 -1.24 -8.30 -0.92
N HIS A 270 -0.34 -9.11 -0.41
CA HIS A 270 -0.43 -9.72 0.91
C HIS A 270 0.79 -9.34 1.73
N PRO A 271 0.65 -9.15 3.05
CA PRO A 271 1.80 -9.01 3.92
C PRO A 271 2.74 -10.21 3.81
N ASP A 272 4.00 -9.96 3.52
CA ASP A 272 5.05 -10.98 3.45
C ASP A 272 6.33 -10.50 4.13
N LYS A 273 6.79 -11.26 5.14
CA LYS A 273 7.97 -10.91 5.94
C LYS A 273 9.24 -10.75 5.10
N LYS A 274 9.42 -11.60 4.08
CA LYS A 274 10.63 -11.59 3.25
C LYS A 274 10.64 -10.37 2.33
N ILE A 275 9.47 -10.02 1.76
CA ILE A 275 9.32 -8.82 0.93
C ILE A 275 9.55 -7.58 1.81
N MET A 276 8.90 -7.50 2.98
CA MET A 276 9.06 -6.39 3.92
C MET A 276 10.53 -6.19 4.34
N ALA A 277 11.25 -7.28 4.67
CA ALA A 277 12.66 -7.20 5.02
C ALA A 277 13.52 -6.71 3.84
N LYS A 278 13.30 -7.21 2.62
CA LYS A 278 14.02 -6.75 1.42
C LYS A 278 13.77 -5.27 1.14
N LEU A 279 12.51 -4.83 1.25
CA LEU A 279 12.17 -3.43 1.07
C LEU A 279 12.87 -2.56 2.12
N ALA A 280 12.83 -2.96 3.40
CA ALA A 280 13.53 -2.26 4.48
C ALA A 280 15.03 -2.14 4.20
N ASP A 281 15.70 -3.22 3.77
CA ASP A 281 17.11 -3.22 3.37
C ASP A 281 17.40 -2.28 2.19
N MET A 282 16.54 -2.28 1.18
CA MET A 282 16.69 -1.38 0.02
C MET A 282 16.55 0.09 0.41
N PHE A 283 15.63 0.42 1.31
CA PHE A 283 15.52 1.76 1.87
C PHE A 283 16.73 2.11 2.75
N GLY A 284 17.10 1.22 3.67
CA GLY A 284 18.25 1.42 4.52
C GLY A 284 19.55 1.66 3.75
N SER A 285 19.70 1.05 2.57
CA SER A 285 20.84 1.25 1.66
C SER A 285 20.69 2.41 0.68
N GLY A 286 19.59 3.16 0.72
CA GLY A 286 19.31 4.28 -0.20
C GLY A 286 18.96 3.89 -1.64
N LYS A 287 18.69 2.60 -1.90
CA LYS A 287 18.26 2.12 -3.23
C LYS A 287 16.80 2.42 -3.53
N LEU A 288 16.01 2.69 -2.49
CA LEU A 288 14.63 3.13 -2.58
C LEU A 288 14.44 4.35 -1.69
N VAL A 289 13.52 5.23 -2.09
CA VAL A 289 13.09 6.37 -1.29
C VAL A 289 11.57 6.42 -1.22
N VAL A 290 11.02 6.86 -0.10
CA VAL A 290 9.60 7.14 0.08
C VAL A 290 9.37 8.63 -0.09
N ARG A 291 8.36 9.01 -0.87
CA ARG A 291 7.85 10.37 -0.89
C ARG A 291 6.63 10.47 0.00
N VAL A 292 6.74 11.16 1.10
CA VAL A 292 5.59 11.58 1.89
C VAL A 292 5.03 12.85 1.25
N ALA A 293 3.82 12.76 0.71
CA ALA A 293 3.13 13.87 0.04
C ALA A 293 2.58 14.87 1.05
N GLU A 294 1.98 14.35 2.09
CA GLU A 294 1.47 15.11 3.22
C GLU A 294 1.59 14.32 4.51
N ASN A 295 1.92 15.00 5.60
CA ASN A 295 2.06 14.46 6.94
C ASN A 295 1.26 15.33 7.91
N LEU A 296 0.21 14.76 8.54
CA LEU A 296 -0.69 15.48 9.43
C LEU A 296 -0.85 14.76 10.78
N PRO A 297 -1.19 15.50 11.85
CA PRO A 297 -1.59 14.90 13.13
C PRO A 297 -2.79 13.95 12.98
N PHE A 298 -2.80 12.87 13.74
CA PHE A 298 -3.89 11.89 13.75
C PHE A 298 -5.11 12.45 14.47
N THR A 299 -6.01 13.08 13.72
CA THR A 299 -7.31 13.61 14.16
C THR A 299 -8.38 13.18 13.18
N VAL A 300 -9.64 13.13 13.62
CA VAL A 300 -10.79 12.79 12.75
C VAL A 300 -10.84 13.70 11.52
N GLU A 301 -10.60 15.00 11.71
CA GLU A 301 -10.62 15.99 10.63
C GLU A 301 -9.53 15.69 9.58
N ASN A 302 -8.31 15.42 10.03
CA ASN A 302 -7.19 15.11 9.13
C ASN A 302 -7.37 13.76 8.43
N VAL A 303 -7.92 12.74 9.10
CA VAL A 303 -8.25 11.45 8.47
C VAL A 303 -9.31 11.65 7.37
N ARG A 304 -10.36 12.44 7.62
CA ARG A 304 -11.37 12.79 6.61
C ARG A 304 -10.73 13.49 5.41
N LYS A 305 -9.90 14.51 5.66
CA LYS A 305 -9.17 15.24 4.63
C LYS A 305 -8.34 14.28 3.77
N MET A 306 -7.52 13.42 4.38
CA MET A 306 -6.66 12.49 3.65
C MET A 306 -7.45 11.42 2.89
N HIS A 307 -8.61 10.99 3.40
CA HIS A 307 -9.49 10.10 2.65
C HIS A 307 -10.00 10.77 1.37
N LEU A 308 -10.50 12.01 1.45
CA LEU A 308 -10.97 12.78 0.29
C LEU A 308 -9.83 13.06 -0.70
N GLU A 309 -8.64 13.36 -0.21
CA GLU A 309 -7.47 13.56 -1.07
C GLU A 309 -7.07 12.25 -1.77
N SER A 310 -7.05 11.12 -1.07
CA SER A 310 -6.81 9.81 -1.65
C SER A 310 -7.89 9.40 -2.68
N GLU A 311 -9.14 9.74 -2.43
CA GLU A 311 -10.26 9.52 -3.36
C GLU A 311 -10.11 10.31 -4.67
N SER A 312 -9.48 11.50 -4.61
CA SER A 312 -9.24 12.33 -5.79
C SER A 312 -8.36 11.64 -6.86
N GLY A 313 -7.53 10.65 -6.45
CA GLY A 313 -6.60 9.95 -7.33
C GLY A 313 -5.39 10.77 -7.78
N HIS A 314 -5.15 11.96 -7.21
CA HIS A 314 -4.10 12.87 -7.63
C HIS A 314 -2.94 13.02 -6.64
N VAL A 315 -2.88 12.17 -5.62
CA VAL A 315 -1.78 12.17 -4.65
C VAL A 315 -0.46 11.78 -5.31
N VAL A 316 0.59 12.54 -5.04
CA VAL A 316 1.95 12.26 -5.51
C VAL A 316 2.78 11.74 -4.35
N GLY A 317 2.88 10.42 -4.22
CA GLY A 317 3.52 9.76 -3.08
C GLY A 317 2.52 9.19 -2.08
N LYS A 318 2.85 9.28 -0.79
CA LYS A 318 2.10 8.69 0.33
C LYS A 318 1.53 9.76 1.25
N LEU A 319 0.33 9.52 1.74
CA LEU A 319 -0.29 10.30 2.81
C LEU A 319 -0.01 9.61 4.15
N VAL A 320 0.37 10.38 5.15
CA VAL A 320 0.79 9.85 6.46
C VAL A 320 0.13 10.65 7.60
N LEU A 321 -0.31 9.94 8.63
CA LEU A 321 -0.85 10.50 9.87
C LEU A 321 0.10 10.18 11.01
N ASN A 322 0.39 11.16 11.89
CA ASN A 322 1.24 10.99 13.08
C ASN A 322 0.42 10.94 14.34
N ILE A 323 0.69 9.93 15.16
CA ILE A 323 0.16 9.82 16.53
C ILE A 323 1.23 10.38 17.48
N ASN A 324 0.90 11.48 18.13
CA ASN A 324 1.77 12.14 19.12
C ASN A 324 1.70 11.43 20.49
#